data_936da4852573fbc4ce7e47e27357a89b
#
_entry.id   936da4852573fbc4ce7e47e27357a89b
#
_cell.length_a   1.000
_cell.length_b   1.000
_cell.length_c   1.000
_cell.angle_alpha   90.00
_cell.angle_beta   90.00
_cell.angle_gamma   90.00
#
_symmetry.space_group_name_H-M   'P 1'
#
loop_
_entity.id
_entity.type
_entity.pdbx_description
1 polymer ?
#
loop_
_entity_poly.entity_id
_entity_poly.type
_entity_poly.pdbx_seq_one_letter_code
_entity_poly.pdbx_strand_id
1 'polypeptide(L)'
;MRKRVVVTGMGVAAPNAHGLDDFEKALREGRSGIRFQPLLEELKFGCQIAGVPENFDEIRKNYFDREKLMSINDNIGYASVSAVDAWTDGGFSMPDGDDETVDWDTGVIAGSGIGGMDTIAQSVVPMVNEGRVRRLGSRIVEQVMNSGTSARIGGLIGAGNKVTSNSSACSTGNEAVIDALWRIRMGLAKRMIAGGSEGATPYIWGGFDAMRVMCRKFNDNPAAGSRPLSASACGFVPGSGGAMLLLEELETALARGARIYAEIIGGAVNSGGQRMGGSMTAPNPEGVKRCIRAAVADAGIDPGRVDAINGHLTATYADPMEVKNWAEALERTPENFPYINATKSLIGHCLGAAGAIESVASVLQVYRGFIHPSINSE
;
A
#
# COMPACT_ATOMS: atom_id res chain seq x y z
N MET A 1 9.66 -28.80 6.65
CA MET A 1 8.75 -28.27 5.60
C MET A 1 8.57 -26.78 5.83
N ARG A 2 8.49 -25.95 4.77
CA ARG A 2 8.10 -24.53 4.90
C ARG A 2 6.64 -24.46 5.37
N LYS A 3 6.33 -23.58 6.32
CA LYS A 3 4.95 -23.34 6.73
C LYS A 3 4.19 -22.63 5.61
N ARG A 4 2.94 -23.01 5.40
CA ARG A 4 2.03 -22.33 4.46
C ARG A 4 1.46 -21.08 5.11
N VAL A 5 1.26 -20.03 4.33
CA VAL A 5 0.80 -18.73 4.83
C VAL A 5 -0.42 -18.28 4.05
N VAL A 6 -1.46 -17.93 4.79
CA VAL A 6 -2.75 -17.53 4.23
C VAL A 6 -3.16 -16.15 4.69
N VAL A 7 -3.97 -15.48 3.89
CA VAL A 7 -4.62 -14.21 4.23
C VAL A 7 -5.96 -14.53 4.88
N THR A 8 -6.15 -14.11 6.11
CA THR A 8 -7.37 -14.37 6.88
C THR A 8 -8.18 -13.11 7.18
N GLY A 9 -7.58 -11.93 7.05
CA GLY A 9 -8.25 -10.66 7.22
C GLY A 9 -7.59 -9.57 6.40
N MET A 10 -8.36 -8.57 6.03
CA MET A 10 -7.90 -7.42 5.25
C MET A 10 -8.64 -6.14 5.66
N GLY A 11 -7.97 -5.01 5.52
CA GLY A 11 -8.57 -3.70 5.68
C GLY A 11 -7.96 -2.71 4.69
N VAL A 12 -8.78 -1.77 4.22
CA VAL A 12 -8.37 -0.81 3.18
C VAL A 12 -9.05 0.53 3.35
N ALA A 13 -8.26 1.59 3.25
CA ALA A 13 -8.69 2.98 3.11
C ALA A 13 -8.08 3.51 1.81
N ALA A 14 -8.82 3.41 0.71
CA ALA A 14 -8.39 3.79 -0.62
C ALA A 14 -9.10 5.07 -1.10
N PRO A 15 -8.53 5.79 -2.09
CA PRO A 15 -9.15 7.00 -2.65
C PRO A 15 -10.59 6.84 -3.15
N ASN A 16 -10.97 5.66 -3.59
CA ASN A 16 -12.28 5.37 -4.15
C ASN A 16 -13.20 4.57 -3.21
N ALA A 17 -12.72 4.14 -2.04
CA ALA A 17 -13.52 3.36 -1.11
C ALA A 17 -12.88 3.24 0.29
N HIS A 18 -13.71 2.97 1.29
CA HIS A 18 -13.31 2.52 2.61
C HIS A 18 -13.98 1.18 2.95
N GLY A 19 -13.19 0.22 3.46
CA GLY A 19 -13.67 -1.13 3.76
C GLY A 19 -13.78 -2.02 2.52
N LEU A 20 -13.83 -3.34 2.77
CA LEU A 20 -13.69 -4.35 1.70
C LEU A 20 -14.86 -4.38 0.72
N ASP A 21 -16.10 -4.29 1.22
CA ASP A 21 -17.27 -4.42 0.36
C ASP A 21 -17.40 -3.24 -0.62
N ASP A 22 -17.16 -1.99 -0.13
CA ASP A 22 -17.22 -0.82 -1.00
C ASP A 22 -16.01 -0.79 -1.94
N PHE A 23 -14.84 -1.26 -1.48
CA PHE A 23 -13.66 -1.37 -2.34
C PHE A 23 -13.85 -2.42 -3.44
N GLU A 24 -14.39 -3.61 -3.14
CA GLU A 24 -14.74 -4.60 -4.16
C GLU A 24 -15.71 -4.01 -5.19
N LYS A 25 -16.75 -3.32 -4.73
CA LYS A 25 -17.70 -2.65 -5.62
C LYS A 25 -17.03 -1.61 -6.50
N ALA A 26 -16.17 -0.75 -5.91
CA ALA A 26 -15.43 0.26 -6.65
C ALA A 26 -14.49 -0.35 -7.70
N LEU A 27 -13.82 -1.46 -7.37
CA LEU A 27 -12.98 -2.19 -8.31
C LEU A 27 -13.79 -2.74 -9.51
N ARG A 28 -14.94 -3.40 -9.24
CA ARG A 28 -15.80 -3.98 -10.28
C ARG A 28 -16.40 -2.95 -11.21
N GLU A 29 -16.81 -1.81 -10.64
CA GLU A 29 -17.41 -0.70 -11.38
C GLU A 29 -16.40 0.16 -12.14
N GLY A 30 -15.10 -0.01 -11.89
CA GLY A 30 -14.09 0.91 -12.42
C GLY A 30 -14.21 2.32 -11.86
N ARG A 31 -14.64 2.48 -10.60
CA ARG A 31 -14.90 3.77 -9.97
C ARG A 31 -13.58 4.48 -9.66
N SER A 32 -13.40 5.67 -10.26
CA SER A 32 -12.25 6.53 -9.99
C SER A 32 -12.36 7.23 -8.63
N GLY A 33 -11.27 7.23 -7.86
CA GLY A 33 -11.09 8.02 -6.64
C GLY A 33 -10.25 9.27 -6.85
N ILE A 34 -9.94 9.62 -8.10
CA ILE A 34 -9.09 10.77 -8.42
C ILE A 34 -9.96 12.01 -8.55
N ARG A 35 -9.56 13.08 -7.87
CA ARG A 35 -10.30 14.35 -7.82
C ARG A 35 -9.36 15.53 -7.93
N PHE A 36 -9.93 16.67 -8.33
CA PHE A 36 -9.25 17.96 -8.28
C PHE A 36 -8.96 18.35 -6.83
N GLN A 37 -7.76 18.88 -6.59
CA GLN A 37 -7.26 19.29 -5.28
C GLN A 37 -7.02 20.81 -5.28
N PRO A 38 -7.92 21.64 -4.72
CA PRO A 38 -7.78 23.10 -4.75
C PRO A 38 -6.46 23.61 -4.15
N LEU A 39 -5.96 22.93 -3.09
CA LEU A 39 -4.69 23.28 -2.48
C LEU A 39 -3.50 23.15 -3.45
N LEU A 40 -3.51 22.16 -4.34
CA LEU A 40 -2.43 21.99 -5.33
C LEU A 40 -2.47 23.07 -6.39
N GLU A 41 -3.65 23.56 -6.76
CA GLU A 41 -3.80 24.72 -7.63
C GLU A 41 -3.28 26.00 -6.97
N GLU A 42 -3.70 26.26 -5.72
CA GLU A 42 -3.24 27.40 -4.91
C GLU A 42 -1.72 27.41 -4.79
N LEU A 43 -1.10 26.25 -4.55
CA LEU A 43 0.35 26.07 -4.46
C LEU A 43 1.05 26.00 -5.82
N LYS A 44 0.32 26.18 -6.94
CA LYS A 44 0.84 26.20 -8.32
C LYS A 44 1.55 24.93 -8.75
N PHE A 45 1.05 23.78 -8.30
CA PHE A 45 1.49 22.49 -8.82
C PHE A 45 1.11 22.35 -10.29
N GLY A 46 1.94 21.67 -11.07
CA GLY A 46 1.61 21.30 -12.44
C GLY A 46 0.51 20.22 -12.48
N CYS A 47 0.55 19.25 -11.56
CA CYS A 47 -0.50 18.28 -11.33
C CYS A 47 -1.40 18.77 -10.18
N GLN A 48 -2.67 19.02 -10.49
CA GLN A 48 -3.64 19.56 -9.52
C GLN A 48 -4.71 18.52 -9.12
N ILE A 49 -4.48 17.27 -9.48
CA ILE A 49 -5.37 16.14 -9.19
C ILE A 49 -4.67 15.10 -8.33
N ALA A 50 -5.41 14.44 -7.45
CA ALA A 50 -4.89 13.37 -6.62
C ALA A 50 -5.99 12.38 -6.21
N GLY A 51 -5.58 11.16 -5.86
CA GLY A 51 -6.41 10.18 -5.20
C GLY A 51 -6.25 10.29 -3.68
N VAL A 52 -7.27 10.79 -2.99
CA VAL A 52 -7.29 10.93 -1.52
C VAL A 52 -8.57 10.30 -0.97
N PRO A 53 -8.50 9.45 0.08
CA PRO A 53 -9.70 8.89 0.71
C PRO A 53 -10.66 9.98 1.18
N GLU A 54 -11.92 9.89 0.72
CA GLU A 54 -12.94 10.89 1.08
C GLU A 54 -13.46 10.71 2.50
N ASN A 55 -13.80 11.83 3.13
CA ASN A 55 -14.43 11.87 4.46
C ASN A 55 -13.65 11.10 5.53
N PHE A 56 -12.35 10.91 5.34
CA PHE A 56 -11.55 10.09 6.24
C PHE A 56 -11.50 10.66 7.66
N ASP A 57 -11.57 11.97 7.82
CA ASP A 57 -11.66 12.63 9.13
C ASP A 57 -12.91 12.22 9.93
N GLU A 58 -14.01 11.97 9.24
CA GLU A 58 -15.22 11.45 9.88
C GLU A 58 -15.13 9.94 10.11
N ILE A 59 -14.59 9.21 9.15
CA ILE A 59 -14.40 7.76 9.26
C ILE A 59 -13.56 7.40 10.49
N ARG A 60 -12.40 8.02 10.67
CA ARG A 60 -11.49 7.70 11.78
C ARG A 60 -12.06 7.97 13.18
N LYS A 61 -13.09 8.84 13.30
CA LYS A 61 -13.82 9.08 14.56
C LYS A 61 -14.63 7.87 15.01
N ASN A 62 -15.00 6.97 14.11
CA ASN A 62 -15.70 5.74 14.46
C ASN A 62 -14.76 4.68 15.07
N TYR A 63 -13.45 4.84 14.91
CA TYR A 63 -12.42 3.91 15.37
C TYR A 63 -11.71 4.39 16.63
N PHE A 64 -11.56 5.71 16.81
CA PHE A 64 -10.71 6.29 17.83
C PHE A 64 -11.40 7.43 18.57
N ASP A 65 -11.24 7.43 19.89
CA ASP A 65 -11.63 8.54 20.73
C ASP A 65 -10.80 9.80 20.44
N ARG A 66 -11.23 10.92 20.99
CA ARG A 66 -10.59 12.22 20.80
C ARG A 66 -9.11 12.24 21.23
N GLU A 67 -8.76 11.52 22.28
CA GLU A 67 -7.40 11.49 22.78
C GLU A 67 -6.47 10.75 21.82
N LYS A 68 -6.89 9.59 21.33
CA LYS A 68 -6.15 8.81 20.33
C LYS A 68 -6.01 9.58 19.02
N LEU A 69 -7.06 10.28 18.57
CA LEU A 69 -7.03 11.09 17.34
C LEU A 69 -5.98 12.21 17.39
N MET A 70 -5.68 12.80 18.56
CA MET A 70 -4.65 13.83 18.68
C MET A 70 -3.21 13.34 18.45
N SER A 71 -2.98 12.04 18.47
CA SER A 71 -1.67 11.42 18.20
C SER A 71 -1.55 10.81 16.80
N ILE A 72 -2.57 10.95 15.96
CA ILE A 72 -2.68 10.33 14.65
C ILE A 72 -2.68 11.41 13.57
N ASN A 73 -1.68 11.40 12.69
CA ASN A 73 -1.71 12.11 11.41
C ASN A 73 -2.34 11.22 10.33
N ASP A 74 -2.46 11.70 9.10
CA ASP A 74 -3.13 10.96 8.03
C ASP A 74 -2.48 9.61 7.75
N ASN A 75 -1.15 9.56 7.68
CA ASN A 75 -0.41 8.32 7.44
C ASN A 75 -0.71 7.25 8.50
N ILE A 76 -0.59 7.61 9.78
CA ILE A 76 -0.90 6.71 10.91
C ILE A 76 -2.40 6.38 10.95
N GLY A 77 -3.24 7.33 10.57
CA GLY A 77 -4.69 7.16 10.51
C GLY A 77 -5.10 6.08 9.51
N TYR A 78 -4.64 6.19 8.27
CA TYR A 78 -4.91 5.18 7.23
C TYR A 78 -4.42 3.79 7.65
N ALA A 79 -3.20 3.72 8.18
CA ALA A 79 -2.63 2.47 8.66
C ALA A 79 -3.43 1.85 9.80
N SER A 80 -3.78 2.66 10.82
CA SER A 80 -4.46 2.18 12.02
C SER A 80 -5.89 1.73 11.74
N VAL A 81 -6.65 2.49 10.94
CA VAL A 81 -8.01 2.11 10.51
C VAL A 81 -7.96 0.80 9.72
N SER A 82 -7.08 0.72 8.71
CA SER A 82 -6.94 -0.50 7.91
C SER A 82 -6.48 -1.71 8.74
N ALA A 83 -5.67 -1.50 9.80
CA ALA A 83 -5.23 -2.58 10.67
C ALA A 83 -6.36 -3.07 11.60
N VAL A 84 -7.18 -2.17 12.14
CA VAL A 84 -8.37 -2.53 12.92
C VAL A 84 -9.34 -3.33 12.05
N ASP A 85 -9.59 -2.88 10.83
CA ASP A 85 -10.44 -3.60 9.87
C ASP A 85 -9.88 -4.99 9.55
N ALA A 86 -8.57 -5.10 9.25
CA ALA A 86 -7.94 -6.38 8.96
C ALA A 86 -7.99 -7.35 10.14
N TRP A 87 -7.83 -6.85 11.36
CA TRP A 87 -7.89 -7.63 12.59
C TRP A 87 -9.30 -8.16 12.85
N THR A 88 -10.30 -7.29 12.75
CA THR A 88 -11.71 -7.65 12.99
C THR A 88 -12.27 -8.51 11.85
N ASP A 89 -11.92 -8.24 10.59
CA ASP A 89 -12.27 -9.09 9.44
C ASP A 89 -11.65 -10.49 9.59
N GLY A 90 -10.47 -10.59 10.19
CA GLY A 90 -9.82 -11.84 10.56
C GLY A 90 -10.51 -12.59 11.70
N GLY A 91 -11.57 -12.05 12.28
CA GLY A 91 -12.35 -12.67 13.35
C GLY A 91 -11.78 -12.46 14.77
N PHE A 92 -10.90 -11.47 14.95
CA PHE A 92 -10.38 -11.08 16.26
C PHE A 92 -11.11 -9.85 16.80
N SER A 93 -11.37 -9.86 18.12
CA SER A 93 -11.84 -8.66 18.81
C SER A 93 -10.69 -7.69 19.07
N MET A 94 -10.99 -6.41 19.07
CA MET A 94 -10.04 -5.42 19.56
C MET A 94 -9.89 -5.58 21.08
N PRO A 95 -8.66 -5.49 21.63
CA PRO A 95 -8.44 -5.50 23.07
C PRO A 95 -9.21 -4.36 23.75
N ASP A 96 -9.79 -4.62 24.93
CA ASP A 96 -10.37 -3.58 25.76
C ASP A 96 -9.28 -2.61 26.24
N GLY A 97 -9.68 -1.37 26.59
CA GLY A 97 -8.72 -0.32 26.95
C GLY A 97 -7.81 -0.63 28.14
N ASP A 98 -8.24 -1.53 29.03
CA ASP A 98 -7.50 -1.97 30.21
C ASP A 98 -6.88 -3.37 30.04
N ASP A 99 -6.95 -3.96 28.84
CA ASP A 99 -6.34 -5.26 28.55
C ASP A 99 -4.83 -5.10 28.33
N GLU A 100 -4.04 -5.62 29.25
CA GLU A 100 -2.58 -5.63 29.19
C GLU A 100 -2.01 -6.93 28.60
N THR A 101 -2.86 -7.79 28.01
CA THR A 101 -2.44 -9.06 27.41
C THR A 101 -1.58 -8.82 26.18
N VAL A 102 -0.43 -9.48 26.13
CA VAL A 102 0.50 -9.42 25.00
C VAL A 102 0.41 -10.71 24.19
N ASP A 103 0.09 -10.58 22.90
CA ASP A 103 0.11 -11.69 21.93
C ASP A 103 1.53 -11.88 21.35
N TRP A 104 2.31 -12.75 21.96
CA TRP A 104 3.69 -13.06 21.57
C TRP A 104 3.83 -13.76 20.21
N ASP A 105 2.75 -14.29 19.67
CA ASP A 105 2.70 -14.97 18.37
C ASP A 105 2.36 -14.02 17.21
N THR A 106 1.91 -12.80 17.51
CA THR A 106 1.48 -11.80 16.53
C THR A 106 2.48 -10.66 16.42
N GLY A 107 2.86 -10.31 15.20
CA GLY A 107 3.72 -9.17 14.91
C GLY A 107 3.12 -8.20 13.89
N VAL A 108 3.83 -7.10 13.63
CA VAL A 108 3.44 -6.05 12.69
C VAL A 108 4.62 -5.65 11.80
N ILE A 109 4.41 -5.60 10.49
CA ILE A 109 5.30 -4.95 9.54
C ILE A 109 4.45 -3.99 8.72
N ALA A 110 4.50 -2.70 9.07
CA ALA A 110 3.69 -1.67 8.42
C ALA A 110 4.55 -0.46 8.11
N GLY A 111 4.73 -0.16 6.82
CA GLY A 111 5.65 0.86 6.34
C GLY A 111 4.97 2.08 5.74
N SER A 112 5.81 3.10 5.49
CA SER A 112 5.46 4.30 4.74
C SER A 112 6.68 4.73 3.93
N GLY A 113 6.47 5.32 2.77
CA GLY A 113 7.56 5.86 1.96
C GLY A 113 8.26 7.04 2.62
N ILE A 114 7.49 7.95 3.21
CA ILE A 114 7.99 9.23 3.73
C ILE A 114 7.56 9.51 5.18
N GLY A 115 6.49 8.91 5.67
CA GLY A 115 6.02 9.06 7.05
C GLY A 115 5.29 10.38 7.32
N GLY A 116 5.53 10.99 8.49
CA GLY A 116 4.81 12.15 8.99
C GLY A 116 5.27 13.52 8.44
N MET A 117 5.44 13.63 7.13
CA MET A 117 5.91 14.87 6.48
C MET A 117 4.94 16.04 6.66
N ASP A 118 3.64 15.79 6.68
CA ASP A 118 2.61 16.77 7.03
C ASP A 118 2.86 17.38 8.41
N THR A 119 3.06 16.55 9.41
CA THR A 119 3.35 16.96 10.79
C THR A 119 4.67 17.74 10.87
N ILE A 120 5.70 17.29 10.16
CA ILE A 120 6.99 17.99 10.10
C ILE A 120 6.78 19.41 9.54
N ALA A 121 6.13 19.52 8.38
CA ALA A 121 5.99 20.79 7.69
C ALA A 121 5.04 21.77 8.40
N GLN A 122 3.91 21.27 8.92
CA GLN A 122 2.87 22.13 9.49
C GLN A 122 3.10 22.46 10.98
N SER A 123 3.82 21.61 11.71
CA SER A 123 4.02 21.78 13.15
C SER A 123 5.48 21.94 13.54
N VAL A 124 6.37 21.01 13.13
CA VAL A 124 7.75 21.00 13.61
C VAL A 124 8.52 22.20 13.06
N VAL A 125 8.50 22.41 11.75
CA VAL A 125 9.26 23.47 11.08
C VAL A 125 8.89 24.86 11.62
N PRO A 126 7.60 25.27 11.68
CA PRO A 126 7.23 26.58 12.22
C PRO A 126 7.67 26.77 13.69
N MET A 127 7.41 25.76 14.53
CA MET A 127 7.74 25.86 15.96
C MET A 127 9.24 25.94 16.22
N VAL A 128 10.05 25.21 15.44
CA VAL A 128 11.52 25.26 15.54
C VAL A 128 12.03 26.64 15.10
N ASN A 129 11.55 27.15 13.96
CA ASN A 129 11.96 28.45 13.41
C ASN A 129 11.58 29.63 14.33
N GLU A 130 10.48 29.49 15.07
CA GLU A 130 10.02 30.46 16.05
C GLU A 130 10.70 30.33 17.45
N GLY A 131 11.61 29.35 17.62
CA GLY A 131 12.24 29.08 18.93
C GLY A 131 11.27 28.53 19.99
N ARG A 132 10.15 27.92 19.57
CA ARG A 132 9.06 27.44 20.42
C ARG A 132 9.02 25.92 20.57
N VAL A 133 10.17 25.24 20.47
CA VAL A 133 10.29 23.76 20.48
C VAL A 133 9.56 23.11 21.68
N ARG A 134 9.59 23.75 22.85
CA ARG A 134 8.90 23.22 24.05
C ARG A 134 7.37 23.14 23.92
N ARG A 135 6.77 23.77 22.88
CA ARG A 135 5.33 23.76 22.62
C ARG A 135 4.90 22.64 21.65
N LEU A 136 5.86 21.90 21.08
CA LEU A 136 5.57 20.78 20.19
C LEU A 136 4.77 19.65 20.86
N GLY A 137 4.98 19.44 22.17
CA GLY A 137 4.36 18.33 22.89
C GLY A 137 5.05 16.98 22.61
N SER A 138 4.77 15.99 23.46
CA SER A 138 5.43 14.67 23.40
C SER A 138 4.93 13.79 22.23
N ARG A 139 3.70 13.99 21.79
CA ARG A 139 3.07 13.16 20.73
C ARG A 139 3.67 13.38 19.33
N ILE A 140 4.38 14.48 19.13
CA ILE A 140 4.94 14.84 17.82
C ILE A 140 5.98 13.80 17.35
N VAL A 141 6.73 13.21 18.27
CA VAL A 141 7.77 12.21 17.93
C VAL A 141 7.16 10.98 17.27
N GLU A 142 6.04 10.48 17.82
CA GLU A 142 5.33 9.33 17.25
C GLU A 142 4.79 9.63 15.86
N GLN A 143 4.30 10.85 15.63
CA GLN A 143 3.74 11.28 14.36
C GLN A 143 4.78 11.46 13.25
N VAL A 144 6.02 11.85 13.58
CA VAL A 144 7.06 12.11 12.58
C VAL A 144 7.94 10.90 12.28
N MET A 145 8.06 9.96 13.20
CA MET A 145 8.88 8.76 12.99
C MET A 145 8.17 7.75 12.06
N ASN A 146 8.90 7.20 11.10
CA ASN A 146 8.36 6.11 10.24
C ASN A 146 7.92 4.89 11.06
N SER A 147 8.58 4.60 12.18
CA SER A 147 8.19 3.54 13.12
C SER A 147 6.87 3.80 13.85
N GLY A 148 6.38 5.04 13.86
CA GLY A 148 5.10 5.40 14.49
C GLY A 148 3.92 4.60 13.94
N THR A 149 3.93 4.30 12.64
CA THR A 149 2.90 3.50 11.97
C THR A 149 2.78 2.09 12.57
N SER A 150 3.88 1.33 12.58
CA SER A 150 3.86 -0.04 13.10
C SER A 150 3.72 -0.09 14.61
N ALA A 151 4.35 0.84 15.34
CA ALA A 151 4.24 0.93 16.80
C ALA A 151 2.79 1.19 17.24
N ARG A 152 2.08 2.09 16.53
CA ARG A 152 0.66 2.36 16.80
C ARG A 152 -0.21 1.13 16.60
N ILE A 153 -0.04 0.42 15.48
CA ILE A 153 -0.78 -0.82 15.19
C ILE A 153 -0.46 -1.88 16.27
N GLY A 154 0.83 -2.07 16.58
CA GLY A 154 1.26 -3.01 17.60
C GLY A 154 0.60 -2.78 18.97
N GLY A 155 0.53 -1.51 19.38
CA GLY A 155 -0.15 -1.11 20.62
C GLY A 155 -1.67 -1.32 20.58
N LEU A 156 -2.32 -1.15 19.42
CA LEU A 156 -3.76 -1.34 19.27
C LEU A 156 -4.19 -2.80 19.44
N ILE A 157 -3.37 -3.75 19.00
CA ILE A 157 -3.71 -5.19 18.98
C ILE A 157 -2.91 -6.03 20.01
N GLY A 158 -2.09 -5.37 20.84
CA GLY A 158 -1.25 -6.07 21.82
C GLY A 158 -0.17 -6.96 21.21
N ALA A 159 0.39 -6.59 20.03
CA ALA A 159 1.38 -7.40 19.31
C ALA A 159 2.72 -7.47 20.06
N GLY A 160 3.12 -8.66 20.51
CA GLY A 160 4.35 -8.91 21.25
C GLY A 160 5.51 -9.49 20.46
N ASN A 161 5.26 -9.86 19.18
CA ASN A 161 6.30 -10.34 18.29
C ASN A 161 7.02 -9.14 17.63
N LYS A 162 7.67 -9.32 16.48
CA LYS A 162 8.35 -8.23 15.77
C LYS A 162 7.38 -7.15 15.35
N VAL A 163 7.60 -5.91 15.81
CA VAL A 163 6.92 -4.70 15.36
C VAL A 163 7.95 -3.81 14.69
N THR A 164 7.78 -3.52 13.40
CA THR A 164 8.74 -2.73 12.62
C THR A 164 8.08 -2.04 11.44
N SER A 165 8.67 -0.97 10.97
CA SER A 165 8.32 -0.31 9.71
C SER A 165 9.47 -0.46 8.72
N ASN A 166 9.11 -0.70 7.46
CA ASN A 166 10.02 -0.61 6.32
C ASN A 166 9.72 0.67 5.51
N SER A 167 10.68 1.06 4.70
CA SER A 167 10.54 2.16 3.74
C SER A 167 11.33 1.83 2.48
N SER A 168 10.64 1.40 1.45
CA SER A 168 11.19 0.96 0.16
C SER A 168 10.49 1.70 -0.98
N ALA A 169 10.21 3.00 -0.77
CA ALA A 169 9.46 3.82 -1.70
C ALA A 169 8.13 3.15 -2.12
N CYS A 170 7.86 3.02 -3.43
CA CYS A 170 6.61 2.47 -3.94
C CYS A 170 6.43 0.96 -3.67
N SER A 171 7.47 0.22 -3.31
CA SER A 171 7.39 -1.21 -2.98
C SER A 171 7.18 -1.49 -1.49
N THR A 172 7.10 -0.45 -0.65
CA THR A 172 6.99 -0.57 0.81
C THR A 172 5.91 -1.55 1.26
N GLY A 173 4.68 -1.41 0.75
CA GLY A 173 3.58 -2.29 1.13
C GLY A 173 3.79 -3.75 0.71
N ASN A 174 4.30 -3.99 -0.50
CA ASN A 174 4.61 -5.34 -0.97
C ASN A 174 5.75 -6.00 -0.18
N GLU A 175 6.82 -5.25 0.11
CA GLU A 175 7.92 -5.77 0.91
C GLU A 175 7.49 -6.11 2.33
N ALA A 176 6.61 -5.30 2.94
CA ALA A 176 6.04 -5.62 4.25
C ALA A 176 5.30 -6.97 4.24
N VAL A 177 4.50 -7.23 3.20
CA VAL A 177 3.78 -8.51 3.02
C VAL A 177 4.76 -9.68 2.82
N ILE A 178 5.81 -9.50 2.01
CA ILE A 178 6.82 -10.53 1.75
C ILE A 178 7.66 -10.83 3.00
N ASP A 179 8.08 -9.81 3.74
CA ASP A 179 8.81 -9.97 4.99
C ASP A 179 7.98 -10.71 6.05
N ALA A 180 6.70 -10.40 6.14
CA ALA A 180 5.75 -11.10 7.00
C ALA A 180 5.55 -12.56 6.58
N LEU A 181 5.42 -12.83 5.27
CA LEU A 181 5.39 -14.17 4.70
C LEU A 181 6.61 -14.97 5.14
N TRP A 182 7.82 -14.42 4.96
CA TRP A 182 9.05 -15.12 5.34
C TRP A 182 9.14 -15.36 6.83
N ARG A 183 8.72 -14.39 7.65
CA ARG A 183 8.74 -14.53 9.10
C ARG A 183 7.84 -15.69 9.58
N ILE A 184 6.62 -15.82 9.04
CA ILE A 184 5.73 -16.93 9.36
C ILE A 184 6.29 -18.25 8.82
N ARG A 185 6.80 -18.26 7.57
CA ARG A 185 7.42 -19.46 6.97
C ARG A 185 8.59 -20.03 7.77
N MET A 186 9.35 -19.16 8.42
CA MET A 186 10.45 -19.53 9.31
C MET A 186 9.99 -19.97 10.71
N GLY A 187 8.70 -19.89 11.02
CA GLY A 187 8.14 -20.22 12.34
C GLY A 187 8.47 -19.21 13.45
N LEU A 188 8.82 -17.97 13.07
CA LEU A 188 9.16 -16.89 14.00
C LEU A 188 7.94 -16.09 14.47
N ALA A 189 6.80 -16.26 13.83
CA ALA A 189 5.49 -15.73 14.21
C ALA A 189 4.41 -16.68 13.69
N LYS A 190 3.24 -16.71 14.34
CA LYS A 190 2.05 -17.40 13.82
C LYS A 190 1.17 -16.47 12.99
N ARG A 191 1.18 -15.19 13.32
CA ARG A 191 0.39 -14.14 12.67
C ARG A 191 1.21 -12.88 12.45
N MET A 192 0.90 -12.17 11.38
CA MET A 192 1.49 -10.85 11.08
C MET A 192 0.43 -9.93 10.47
N ILE A 193 0.30 -8.72 11.01
CA ILE A 193 -0.32 -7.62 10.27
C ILE A 193 0.76 -7.04 9.38
N ALA A 194 0.49 -6.97 8.07
CA ALA A 194 1.45 -6.50 7.10
C ALA A 194 0.82 -5.58 6.06
N GLY A 195 1.49 -4.49 5.72
CA GLY A 195 1.02 -3.56 4.71
C GLY A 195 1.75 -2.23 4.70
N GLY A 196 1.07 -1.20 4.20
CA GLY A 196 1.64 0.14 4.09
C GLY A 196 0.61 1.23 4.02
N SER A 197 1.04 2.43 4.34
CA SER A 197 0.23 3.65 4.25
C SER A 197 1.05 4.83 3.76
N GLU A 198 0.38 5.86 3.24
CA GLU A 198 1.01 7.11 2.84
C GLU A 198 0.04 8.28 3.05
N GLY A 199 0.53 9.37 3.64
CA GLY A 199 -0.26 10.57 3.90
C GLY A 199 -0.53 11.39 2.63
N ALA A 200 -1.60 12.21 2.68
CA ALA A 200 -1.97 13.13 1.62
C ALA A 200 -1.41 14.52 1.91
N THR A 201 -0.30 14.89 1.28
CA THR A 201 0.29 16.21 1.51
C THR A 201 1.09 16.74 0.33
N PRO A 202 1.01 18.03 0.02
CA PRO A 202 1.83 18.64 -1.03
C PRO A 202 3.34 18.54 -0.74
N TYR A 203 3.73 18.40 0.52
CA TYR A 203 5.14 18.28 0.92
C TYR A 203 5.76 16.94 0.52
N ILE A 204 4.95 15.88 0.33
CA ILE A 204 5.37 14.62 -0.27
C ILE A 204 5.41 14.75 -1.79
N TRP A 205 4.36 15.31 -2.39
CA TRP A 205 4.17 15.31 -3.83
C TRP A 205 5.01 16.36 -4.58
N GLY A 206 5.44 17.44 -3.90
CA GLY A 206 6.17 18.54 -4.50
C GLY A 206 7.47 18.13 -5.19
N GLY A 207 8.21 17.18 -4.63
CA GLY A 207 9.41 16.64 -5.26
C GLY A 207 9.13 15.94 -6.59
N PHE A 208 8.05 15.17 -6.66
CA PHE A 208 7.64 14.48 -7.90
C PHE A 208 7.10 15.46 -8.96
N ASP A 209 6.39 16.52 -8.55
CA ASP A 209 5.94 17.54 -9.47
C ASP A 209 7.13 18.32 -10.05
N ALA A 210 8.14 18.62 -9.25
CA ALA A 210 9.39 19.25 -9.70
C ALA A 210 10.16 18.37 -10.70
N MET A 211 10.15 17.04 -10.52
CA MET A 211 10.69 16.06 -11.47
C MET A 211 9.89 15.98 -12.77
N ARG A 212 8.72 16.57 -12.87
CA ARG A 212 7.80 16.50 -14.01
C ARG A 212 7.34 15.08 -14.37
N VAL A 213 7.24 14.20 -13.38
CA VAL A 213 6.78 12.81 -13.57
C VAL A 213 5.30 12.63 -13.24
N MET A 214 4.64 13.70 -12.75
CA MET A 214 3.20 13.71 -12.45
C MET A 214 2.37 14.20 -13.63
N CYS A 215 1.12 13.75 -13.72
CA CYS A 215 0.18 14.08 -14.77
C CYS A 215 -0.24 15.57 -14.71
N ARG A 216 -0.06 16.31 -15.81
CA ARG A 216 -0.36 17.76 -15.91
C ARG A 216 -1.46 18.09 -16.91
N LYS A 217 -2.00 17.10 -17.63
CA LYS A 217 -2.90 17.34 -18.77
C LYS A 217 -4.39 17.21 -18.46
N PHE A 218 -4.74 16.67 -17.29
CA PHE A 218 -6.12 16.30 -16.97
C PHE A 218 -6.62 16.97 -15.67
N ASN A 219 -6.12 18.16 -15.35
CA ASN A 219 -6.56 18.90 -14.16
C ASN A 219 -8.05 19.27 -14.21
N ASP A 220 -8.59 19.49 -15.40
CA ASP A 220 -10.01 19.79 -15.69
C ASP A 220 -10.89 18.53 -15.85
N ASN A 221 -10.27 17.34 -15.93
CA ASN A 221 -10.97 16.05 -15.98
C ASN A 221 -10.25 15.01 -15.12
N PRO A 222 -10.32 15.12 -13.78
CA PRO A 222 -9.52 14.33 -12.85
C PRO A 222 -9.62 12.81 -13.06
N ALA A 223 -10.83 12.29 -13.29
CA ALA A 223 -11.06 10.85 -13.46
C ALA A 223 -10.32 10.26 -14.69
N ALA A 224 -9.98 11.08 -15.67
CA ALA A 224 -9.20 10.67 -16.85
C ALA A 224 -7.67 10.76 -16.64
N GLY A 225 -7.19 11.27 -15.50
CA GLY A 225 -5.78 11.61 -15.29
C GLY A 225 -4.86 10.39 -15.17
N SER A 226 -5.27 9.38 -14.43
CA SER A 226 -4.49 8.14 -14.32
C SER A 226 -4.87 7.17 -15.44
N ARG A 227 -3.93 6.97 -16.36
CA ARG A 227 -4.18 6.24 -17.61
C ARG A 227 -3.00 5.31 -18.00
N PRO A 228 -2.74 4.29 -17.17
CA PRO A 228 -1.68 3.31 -17.47
C PRO A 228 -1.90 2.64 -18.82
N LEU A 229 -0.80 2.36 -19.52
CA LEU A 229 -0.77 1.73 -20.85
C LEU A 229 -1.50 2.51 -21.96
N SER A 230 -1.96 3.73 -21.72
CA SER A 230 -2.59 4.57 -22.73
C SER A 230 -1.54 5.29 -23.60
N ALA A 231 -1.83 5.46 -24.89
CA ALA A 231 -1.00 6.27 -25.80
C ALA A 231 -0.92 7.74 -25.37
N SER A 232 -1.90 8.23 -24.62
CA SER A 232 -1.94 9.57 -24.05
C SER A 232 -1.46 9.68 -22.61
N ALA A 233 -0.84 8.64 -22.07
CA ALA A 233 -0.23 8.68 -20.74
C ALA A 233 0.74 9.86 -20.58
N CYS A 234 0.68 10.53 -19.43
CA CYS A 234 1.40 11.80 -19.24
C CYS A 234 2.05 11.96 -17.86
N GLY A 235 2.24 10.89 -17.16
CA GLY A 235 2.78 10.85 -15.80
C GLY A 235 1.77 10.28 -14.79
N PHE A 236 2.22 9.94 -13.61
CA PHE A 236 1.34 9.40 -12.60
C PHE A 236 0.49 10.48 -11.91
N VAL A 237 -0.68 10.12 -11.44
CA VAL A 237 -1.49 10.93 -10.52
C VAL A 237 -1.11 10.53 -9.10
N PRO A 238 -0.73 11.45 -8.21
CA PRO A 238 -0.39 11.11 -6.82
C PRO A 238 -1.62 10.61 -6.06
N GLY A 239 -1.39 9.79 -5.07
CA GLY A 239 -2.43 9.27 -4.20
C GLY A 239 -1.95 9.08 -2.76
N SER A 240 -2.89 8.74 -1.90
CA SER A 240 -2.70 8.46 -0.48
C SER A 240 -3.64 7.34 -0.02
N GLY A 241 -3.47 6.87 1.20
CA GLY A 241 -4.31 5.83 1.76
C GLY A 241 -3.51 4.78 2.53
N GLY A 242 -4.12 3.64 2.78
CA GLY A 242 -3.47 2.53 3.46
C GLY A 242 -4.23 1.22 3.28
N ALA A 243 -3.51 0.13 3.41
CA ALA A 243 -4.10 -1.19 3.51
C ALA A 243 -3.25 -2.11 4.37
N MET A 244 -3.89 -3.02 5.06
CA MET A 244 -3.27 -4.04 5.89
C MET A 244 -3.90 -5.40 5.61
N LEU A 245 -3.05 -6.43 5.61
CA LEU A 245 -3.43 -7.82 5.52
C LEU A 245 -3.06 -8.52 6.83
N LEU A 246 -3.95 -9.35 7.34
CA LEU A 246 -3.65 -10.31 8.38
C LEU A 246 -3.20 -11.61 7.73
N LEU A 247 -1.94 -11.94 7.92
CA LEU A 247 -1.33 -13.18 7.47
C LEU A 247 -1.24 -14.17 8.62
N GLU A 248 -1.59 -15.42 8.38
CA GLU A 248 -1.49 -16.49 9.38
C GLU A 248 -0.82 -17.75 8.81
N GLU A 249 -0.16 -18.48 9.66
CA GLU A 249 0.19 -19.87 9.38
C GLU A 249 -1.08 -20.67 9.12
N LEU A 250 -1.13 -21.43 8.03
CA LEU A 250 -2.32 -22.18 7.61
C LEU A 250 -2.90 -23.04 8.73
N GLU A 251 -2.05 -23.81 9.43
CA GLU A 251 -2.51 -24.72 10.49
C GLU A 251 -3.14 -23.93 11.67
N THR A 252 -2.60 -22.76 11.98
CA THR A 252 -3.17 -21.86 13.00
C THR A 252 -4.53 -21.33 12.56
N ALA A 253 -4.66 -20.91 11.30
CA ALA A 253 -5.91 -20.42 10.72
C ALA A 253 -6.99 -21.53 10.71
N LEU A 254 -6.65 -22.74 10.28
CA LEU A 254 -7.56 -23.89 10.25
C LEU A 254 -8.01 -24.29 11.66
N ALA A 255 -7.09 -24.31 12.63
CA ALA A 255 -7.40 -24.71 14.02
C ALA A 255 -8.45 -23.80 14.69
N ARG A 256 -8.53 -22.52 14.28
CA ARG A 256 -9.55 -21.58 14.79
C ARG A 256 -10.77 -21.41 13.87
N GLY A 257 -10.84 -22.14 12.77
CA GLY A 257 -11.93 -22.03 11.78
C GLY A 257 -11.96 -20.69 11.03
N ALA A 258 -10.78 -20.10 10.79
CA ALA A 258 -10.67 -18.81 10.11
C ALA A 258 -11.18 -18.88 8.67
N ARG A 259 -11.78 -17.79 8.19
CA ARG A 259 -11.96 -17.57 6.76
C ARG A 259 -10.59 -17.42 6.11
N ILE A 260 -10.38 -18.09 5.00
CA ILE A 260 -9.15 -17.97 4.20
C ILE A 260 -9.51 -17.32 2.87
N TYR A 261 -8.94 -16.16 2.60
CA TYR A 261 -9.13 -15.44 1.33
C TYR A 261 -8.24 -15.98 0.22
N ALA A 262 -6.97 -16.17 0.52
CA ALA A 262 -5.97 -16.68 -0.43
C ALA A 262 -4.77 -17.24 0.33
N GLU A 263 -3.94 -18.00 -0.36
CA GLU A 263 -2.61 -18.40 0.10
C GLU A 263 -1.54 -17.57 -0.61
N ILE A 264 -0.55 -17.06 0.12
CA ILE A 264 0.63 -16.43 -0.47
C ILE A 264 1.69 -17.51 -0.66
N ILE A 265 1.84 -17.94 -1.90
CA ILE A 265 2.69 -19.10 -2.25
C ILE A 265 4.14 -18.74 -2.55
N GLY A 266 4.47 -17.47 -2.78
CA GLY A 266 5.85 -17.04 -3.04
C GLY A 266 6.02 -15.53 -3.00
N GLY A 267 7.27 -15.09 -2.90
CA GLY A 267 7.65 -13.70 -2.95
C GLY A 267 9.16 -13.54 -3.10
N ALA A 268 9.56 -12.41 -3.68
CA ALA A 268 10.96 -12.04 -3.81
C ALA A 268 11.14 -10.53 -3.71
N VAL A 269 12.27 -10.12 -3.17
CA VAL A 269 12.70 -8.73 -3.08
C VAL A 269 14.15 -8.65 -3.56
N ASN A 270 14.45 -7.70 -4.43
CA ASN A 270 15.82 -7.38 -4.80
C ASN A 270 15.98 -5.91 -5.17
N SER A 271 17.21 -5.46 -5.27
CA SER A 271 17.58 -4.14 -5.79
C SER A 271 18.26 -4.29 -7.14
N GLY A 272 18.01 -3.38 -8.06
CA GLY A 272 18.75 -3.27 -9.32
C GLY A 272 20.14 -2.65 -9.16
N GLY A 273 20.58 -2.33 -7.94
CA GLY A 273 21.89 -1.75 -7.62
C GLY A 273 22.09 -0.35 -8.21
N GLN A 274 21.03 0.32 -8.65
CA GLN A 274 21.09 1.60 -9.37
C GLN A 274 22.11 1.60 -10.52
N ARG A 275 22.12 0.52 -11.29
CA ARG A 275 23.00 0.29 -12.45
C ARG A 275 22.16 -0.06 -13.67
N MET A 276 22.77 -0.10 -14.85
CA MET A 276 22.13 -0.49 -16.11
C MET A 276 20.88 0.36 -16.42
N GLY A 277 20.98 1.68 -16.21
CA GLY A 277 19.86 2.61 -16.40
C GLY A 277 18.89 2.73 -15.21
N GLY A 278 19.07 1.93 -14.16
CA GLY A 278 18.28 2.04 -12.94
C GLY A 278 18.77 3.15 -12.02
N SER A 279 17.81 3.74 -11.29
CA SER A 279 18.02 4.73 -10.24
C SER A 279 17.08 4.46 -9.07
N MET A 280 17.04 5.34 -8.08
CA MET A 280 16.06 5.24 -6.99
C MET A 280 14.60 5.30 -7.50
N THR A 281 14.36 6.03 -8.58
CA THR A 281 13.01 6.30 -9.11
C THR A 281 12.74 5.63 -10.46
N ALA A 282 13.70 4.88 -11.00
CA ALA A 282 13.55 4.18 -12.26
C ALA A 282 14.05 2.73 -12.12
N PRO A 283 13.27 1.73 -12.57
CA PRO A 283 13.66 0.34 -12.42
C PRO A 283 14.82 -0.03 -13.33
N ASN A 284 15.66 -0.96 -12.86
CA ASN A 284 16.60 -1.69 -13.70
C ASN A 284 15.87 -2.89 -14.30
N PRO A 285 15.71 -3.00 -15.64
CA PRO A 285 14.92 -4.08 -16.26
C PRO A 285 15.40 -5.48 -15.91
N GLU A 286 16.73 -5.69 -15.81
CA GLU A 286 17.26 -7.00 -15.43
C GLU A 286 16.95 -7.33 -13.96
N GLY A 287 17.02 -6.33 -13.07
CA GLY A 287 16.63 -6.49 -11.67
C GLY A 287 15.15 -6.88 -11.53
N VAL A 288 14.27 -6.24 -12.30
CA VAL A 288 12.82 -6.57 -12.32
C VAL A 288 12.60 -8.00 -12.79
N LYS A 289 13.19 -8.41 -13.92
CA LYS A 289 13.06 -9.79 -14.43
C LYS A 289 13.57 -10.83 -13.45
N ARG A 290 14.69 -10.57 -12.78
CA ARG A 290 15.23 -11.45 -11.74
C ARG A 290 14.27 -11.57 -10.54
N CYS A 291 13.65 -10.48 -10.13
CA CYS A 291 12.67 -10.49 -9.05
C CYS A 291 11.45 -11.34 -9.40
N ILE A 292 10.89 -11.16 -10.60
CA ILE A 292 9.75 -11.96 -11.08
C ILE A 292 10.11 -13.46 -11.10
N ARG A 293 11.23 -13.82 -11.72
CA ARG A 293 11.68 -15.24 -11.78
C ARG A 293 11.91 -15.83 -10.40
N ALA A 294 12.50 -15.05 -9.49
CA ALA A 294 12.74 -15.50 -8.12
C ALA A 294 11.43 -15.71 -7.35
N ALA A 295 10.43 -14.85 -7.53
CA ALA A 295 9.11 -15.00 -6.91
C ALA A 295 8.38 -16.26 -7.43
N VAL A 296 8.41 -16.51 -8.73
CA VAL A 296 7.85 -17.71 -9.36
C VAL A 296 8.56 -18.98 -8.87
N ALA A 297 9.89 -18.94 -8.79
CA ALA A 297 10.70 -20.05 -8.24
C ALA A 297 10.43 -20.30 -6.75
N ASP A 298 10.28 -19.24 -5.94
CA ASP A 298 9.92 -19.37 -4.51
C ASP A 298 8.50 -19.94 -4.34
N ALA A 299 7.59 -19.62 -5.25
CA ALA A 299 6.24 -20.19 -5.29
C ALA A 299 6.23 -21.68 -5.72
N GLY A 300 7.27 -22.14 -6.41
CA GLY A 300 7.38 -23.51 -6.90
C GLY A 300 6.36 -23.84 -7.99
N ILE A 301 5.96 -22.86 -8.79
CA ILE A 301 5.00 -23.02 -9.91
C ILE A 301 5.70 -22.87 -11.26
N ASP A 302 5.08 -23.45 -12.28
CA ASP A 302 5.43 -23.16 -13.66
C ASP A 302 5.03 -21.70 -14.01
N PRO A 303 5.90 -20.88 -14.65
CA PRO A 303 5.55 -19.53 -15.09
C PRO A 303 4.26 -19.48 -15.90
N GLY A 304 3.94 -20.56 -16.64
CA GLY A 304 2.71 -20.76 -17.38
C GLY A 304 1.42 -20.76 -16.55
N ARG A 305 1.52 -20.86 -15.23
CA ARG A 305 0.38 -20.85 -14.30
C ARG A 305 0.04 -19.45 -13.74
N VAL A 306 0.73 -18.42 -14.20
CA VAL A 306 0.37 -17.04 -13.88
C VAL A 306 -0.76 -16.60 -14.81
N ASP A 307 -1.96 -16.42 -14.27
CA ASP A 307 -3.18 -16.08 -15.03
C ASP A 307 -3.43 -14.56 -15.06
N ALA A 308 -3.05 -13.84 -14.00
CA ALA A 308 -3.27 -12.40 -13.88
C ALA A 308 -2.10 -11.69 -13.19
N ILE A 309 -1.86 -10.44 -13.56
CA ILE A 309 -0.87 -9.53 -13.02
C ILE A 309 -1.57 -8.23 -12.60
N ASN A 310 -1.42 -7.86 -11.34
CA ASN A 310 -1.69 -6.49 -10.92
C ASN A 310 -0.38 -5.71 -11.07
N GLY A 311 -0.27 -4.90 -12.12
CA GLY A 311 0.97 -4.24 -12.50
C GLY A 311 1.29 -3.01 -11.67
N HIS A 312 2.56 -2.62 -11.62
CA HIS A 312 2.96 -1.34 -11.06
C HIS A 312 2.43 -0.17 -11.90
N LEU A 313 2.50 -0.26 -13.21
CA LEU A 313 1.87 0.57 -14.24
C LEU A 313 1.41 1.97 -13.76
N THR A 314 2.24 2.97 -13.95
CA THR A 314 2.07 4.30 -13.35
C THR A 314 1.62 5.40 -14.34
N ALA A 315 1.22 5.03 -15.54
CA ALA A 315 0.94 5.97 -16.65
C ALA A 315 2.18 6.78 -17.06
N THR A 316 3.35 6.16 -17.00
CA THR A 316 4.63 6.75 -17.37
C THR A 316 5.26 6.03 -18.56
N TYR A 317 6.37 6.56 -19.06
CA TYR A 317 7.16 5.88 -20.09
C TYR A 317 7.69 4.49 -19.69
N ALA A 318 7.62 4.14 -18.39
CA ALA A 318 8.05 2.85 -17.89
C ALA A 318 7.03 1.72 -18.12
N ASP A 319 5.77 2.04 -18.36
CA ASP A 319 4.71 1.03 -18.49
C ASP A 319 4.97 -0.02 -19.60
N PRO A 320 5.37 0.35 -20.83
CA PRO A 320 5.68 -0.64 -21.86
C PRO A 320 6.89 -1.53 -21.49
N MET A 321 7.86 -0.97 -20.78
CA MET A 321 9.03 -1.72 -20.31
C MET A 321 8.63 -2.73 -19.22
N GLU A 322 7.70 -2.37 -18.33
CA GLU A 322 7.17 -3.28 -17.32
C GLU A 322 6.49 -4.49 -17.97
N VAL A 323 5.60 -4.26 -18.94
CA VAL A 323 4.95 -5.35 -19.69
C VAL A 323 5.98 -6.24 -20.37
N LYS A 324 7.00 -5.66 -21.02
CA LYS A 324 8.09 -6.42 -21.63
C LYS A 324 8.86 -7.26 -20.60
N ASN A 325 9.16 -6.69 -19.43
CA ASN A 325 9.85 -7.43 -18.37
C ASN A 325 9.03 -8.63 -17.86
N TRP A 326 7.70 -8.47 -17.73
CA TRP A 326 6.78 -9.57 -17.41
C TRP A 326 6.80 -10.64 -18.50
N ALA A 327 6.67 -10.25 -19.77
CA ALA A 327 6.68 -11.19 -20.89
C ALA A 327 7.97 -12.02 -20.94
N GLU A 328 9.14 -11.36 -20.84
CA GLU A 328 10.44 -12.02 -20.84
C GLU A 328 10.69 -12.89 -19.60
N ALA A 329 10.24 -12.43 -18.43
CA ALA A 329 10.46 -13.17 -17.17
C ALA A 329 9.58 -14.42 -17.07
N LEU A 330 8.35 -14.37 -17.59
CA LEU A 330 7.39 -15.47 -17.61
C LEU A 330 7.43 -16.30 -18.89
N GLU A 331 8.34 -15.98 -19.83
CA GLU A 331 8.46 -16.64 -21.14
C GLU A 331 7.14 -16.65 -21.92
N ARG A 332 6.45 -15.48 -21.95
CA ARG A 332 5.14 -15.31 -22.60
C ARG A 332 5.25 -14.58 -23.91
N THR A 333 4.37 -14.95 -24.83
CA THR A 333 4.11 -14.26 -26.10
C THR A 333 2.82 -13.44 -26.00
N PRO A 334 2.53 -12.53 -26.95
CA PRO A 334 1.26 -11.79 -26.94
C PRO A 334 0.01 -12.67 -26.86
N GLU A 335 0.07 -13.86 -27.48
CA GLU A 335 -1.08 -14.79 -27.61
C GLU A 335 -1.40 -15.49 -26.27
N ASN A 336 -0.43 -15.59 -25.38
CA ASN A 336 -0.58 -16.29 -24.10
C ASN A 336 -0.18 -15.45 -22.89
N PHE A 337 -0.06 -14.11 -23.07
CA PHE A 337 0.23 -13.20 -21.99
C PHE A 337 -0.92 -13.19 -20.96
N PRO A 338 -0.61 -13.22 -19.64
CA PRO A 338 -1.65 -13.18 -18.61
C PRO A 338 -2.43 -11.87 -18.64
N TYR A 339 -3.63 -11.87 -18.08
CA TYR A 339 -4.35 -10.61 -17.88
C TYR A 339 -3.49 -9.66 -17.04
N ILE A 340 -3.40 -8.40 -17.46
CA ILE A 340 -2.70 -7.37 -16.68
C ILE A 340 -3.65 -6.20 -16.43
N ASN A 341 -3.73 -5.80 -15.16
CA ASN A 341 -4.48 -4.62 -14.79
C ASN A 341 -3.66 -3.68 -13.88
N ALA A 342 -4.16 -2.47 -13.75
CA ALA A 342 -3.55 -1.41 -12.97
C ALA A 342 -4.57 -0.79 -12.03
N THR A 343 -4.53 -1.14 -10.76
CA THR A 343 -5.36 -0.51 -9.72
C THR A 343 -5.12 1.00 -9.67
N LYS A 344 -3.92 1.45 -10.00
CA LYS A 344 -3.57 2.89 -10.07
C LYS A 344 -4.40 3.67 -11.07
N SER A 345 -5.01 3.03 -12.08
CA SER A 345 -5.95 3.71 -12.97
C SER A 345 -7.16 4.28 -12.21
N LEU A 346 -7.56 3.61 -11.12
CA LEU A 346 -8.71 3.95 -10.29
C LEU A 346 -8.35 4.88 -9.12
N ILE A 347 -7.17 4.72 -8.52
CA ILE A 347 -6.82 5.35 -7.23
C ILE A 347 -5.63 6.31 -7.31
N GLY A 348 -4.94 6.39 -8.45
CA GLY A 348 -3.65 7.06 -8.53
C GLY A 348 -2.53 6.23 -7.87
N HIS A 349 -1.36 6.84 -7.73
CA HIS A 349 -0.18 6.20 -7.14
C HIS A 349 -0.06 6.54 -5.65
N CYS A 350 -0.49 5.64 -4.80
CA CYS A 350 -0.49 5.81 -3.34
C CYS A 350 0.88 5.56 -2.69
N LEU A 351 1.98 5.66 -3.44
CA LEU A 351 3.37 5.56 -2.97
C LEU A 351 3.61 4.35 -2.05
N GLY A 352 3.97 4.56 -0.78
CA GLY A 352 4.23 3.48 0.16
C GLY A 352 3.02 2.59 0.47
N ALA A 353 1.80 3.09 0.28
CA ALA A 353 0.57 2.33 0.42
C ALA A 353 0.21 1.50 -0.82
N ALA A 354 0.78 1.84 -2.00
CA ALA A 354 0.34 1.29 -3.29
C ALA A 354 0.31 -0.24 -3.30
N GLY A 355 1.44 -0.87 -2.97
CA GLY A 355 1.55 -2.33 -3.00
C GLY A 355 0.62 -3.05 -2.02
N ALA A 356 0.31 -2.45 -0.87
CA ALA A 356 -0.63 -3.01 0.10
C ALA A 356 -2.09 -2.93 -0.42
N ILE A 357 -2.50 -1.79 -0.97
CA ILE A 357 -3.85 -1.63 -1.56
C ILE A 357 -4.01 -2.57 -2.76
N GLU A 358 -3.00 -2.69 -3.61
CA GLU A 358 -2.97 -3.59 -4.76
C GLU A 358 -2.96 -5.07 -4.34
N SER A 359 -2.33 -5.41 -3.22
CA SER A 359 -2.41 -6.76 -2.64
C SER A 359 -3.82 -7.09 -2.18
N VAL A 360 -4.52 -6.17 -1.50
CA VAL A 360 -5.94 -6.35 -1.14
C VAL A 360 -6.81 -6.51 -2.39
N ALA A 361 -6.61 -5.66 -3.42
CA ALA A 361 -7.31 -5.80 -4.68
C ALA A 361 -7.08 -7.17 -5.34
N SER A 362 -5.83 -7.65 -5.35
CA SER A 362 -5.47 -8.95 -5.93
C SER A 362 -6.09 -10.11 -5.15
N VAL A 363 -6.08 -10.06 -3.82
CA VAL A 363 -6.72 -11.09 -2.98
C VAL A 363 -8.23 -11.12 -3.19
N LEU A 364 -8.89 -9.96 -3.28
CA LEU A 364 -10.34 -9.88 -3.59
C LEU A 364 -10.65 -10.46 -4.97
N GLN A 365 -9.83 -10.17 -5.98
CA GLN A 365 -9.99 -10.74 -7.33
C GLN A 365 -9.91 -12.26 -7.30
N VAL A 366 -8.93 -12.84 -6.61
CA VAL A 366 -8.78 -14.29 -6.46
C VAL A 366 -9.97 -14.88 -5.70
N TYR A 367 -10.34 -14.30 -4.57
CA TYR A 367 -11.39 -14.83 -3.68
C TYR A 367 -12.77 -14.77 -4.32
N ARG A 368 -13.06 -13.70 -5.05
CA ARG A 368 -14.37 -13.43 -5.66
C ARG A 368 -14.47 -13.80 -7.14
N GLY A 369 -13.37 -14.24 -7.76
CA GLY A 369 -13.36 -14.71 -9.15
C GLY A 369 -13.65 -13.60 -10.17
N PHE A 370 -12.95 -12.47 -10.10
CA PHE A 370 -13.07 -11.37 -11.07
C PHE A 370 -11.72 -10.73 -11.36
N ILE A 371 -11.64 -9.96 -12.44
CA ILE A 371 -10.53 -9.07 -12.74
C ILE A 371 -11.11 -7.66 -12.92
N HIS A 372 -10.62 -6.69 -12.15
CA HIS A 372 -11.10 -5.32 -12.28
C HIS A 372 -10.56 -4.65 -13.55
N PRO A 373 -11.31 -3.73 -14.16
CA PRO A 373 -10.85 -3.01 -15.34
C PRO A 373 -9.69 -2.04 -15.01
N SER A 374 -8.82 -1.81 -15.98
CA SER A 374 -8.00 -0.60 -16.03
C SER A 374 -8.78 0.44 -16.81
N ILE A 375 -9.15 1.53 -16.17
CA ILE A 375 -9.86 2.62 -16.86
C ILE A 375 -8.89 3.53 -17.61
N ASN A 376 -9.40 4.28 -18.59
CA ASN A 376 -8.64 5.26 -19.40
C ASN A 376 -7.51 4.63 -20.28
N SER A 377 -7.48 3.32 -20.47
CA SER A 377 -6.57 2.68 -21.42
C SER A 377 -7.10 2.85 -22.84
N GLU A 378 -6.23 3.27 -23.79
CA GLU A 378 -6.55 3.54 -25.20
C GLU A 378 -5.57 2.82 -26.13
#